data_3c2bb32fc6e98067794ca9b67c920329
#
_entry.id   3c2bb32fc6e98067794ca9b67c920329
#
_cell.length_a   1.000
_cell.length_b   1.000
_cell.length_c   1.000
_cell.angle_alpha   90.00
_cell.angle_beta   90.00
_cell.angle_gamma   90.00
#
_symmetry.space_group_name_H-M   'P 1'
#
loop_
_entity.id
_entity.type
_entity.pdbx_description
1 polymer ?
#
loop_
_entity_poly.entity_id
_entity_poly.type
_entity_poly.pdbx_seq_one_letter_code
_entity_poly.pdbx_strand_id
1 'polypeptide(L)'
;MFHMKQNDIFDVLIVGAGHAGVEAAAASSRLGMKTGLITFAEKDIGTLSCNPAMGGLGKGHLIREIDALGGLIGKASDMSGIQFRVLNKTRGEAVQGPRAQIDRFQYMANMGKLINNENIE
;
A
#
# COMPACT_ATOMS: atom_id res chain seq x y z
N MET A 1 11.28 10.58 14.02
CA MET A 1 12.65 10.64 13.49
C MET A 1 13.32 9.32 13.79
N PHE A 2 13.55 8.53 12.77
CA PHE A 2 14.18 7.22 12.92
C PHE A 2 15.64 7.43 13.31
N HIS A 3 16.02 7.07 14.53
CA HIS A 3 17.40 6.87 14.91
C HIS A 3 17.76 5.41 14.69
N MET A 4 18.22 5.07 13.49
CA MET A 4 18.98 3.82 13.32
C MET A 4 20.17 3.88 14.26
N LYS A 5 20.19 2.99 15.23
CA LYS A 5 21.40 2.78 16.03
C LYS A 5 22.48 2.22 15.10
N GLN A 6 23.70 2.65 15.28
CA GLN A 6 24.83 2.35 14.40
C GLN A 6 25.14 0.85 14.17
N ASN A 7 24.35 -0.06 14.78
CA ASN A 7 24.51 -1.51 14.73
C ASN A 7 23.19 -2.27 14.50
N ASP A 8 22.15 -1.61 13.97
CA ASP A 8 20.92 -2.34 13.62
C ASP A 8 21.14 -3.17 12.36
N ILE A 9 21.07 -4.48 12.50
CA ILE A 9 21.13 -5.42 11.39
C ILE A 9 19.70 -5.80 11.01
N PHE A 10 19.36 -5.63 9.74
CA PHE A 10 18.10 -6.03 9.15
C PHE A 10 18.31 -7.19 8.19
N ASP A 11 17.33 -8.09 8.13
CA ASP A 11 17.30 -9.14 7.09
C ASP A 11 16.90 -8.52 5.75
N VAL A 12 15.98 -7.55 5.78
CA VAL A 12 15.49 -6.83 4.59
C VAL A 12 15.41 -5.35 4.90
N LEU A 13 16.04 -4.53 4.06
CA LEU A 13 15.99 -3.09 4.13
C LEU A 13 15.36 -2.53 2.86
N ILE A 14 14.26 -1.80 3.00
CA ILE A 14 13.48 -1.24 1.90
C ILE A 14 13.64 0.26 1.89
N VAL A 15 13.97 0.81 0.73
CA VAL A 15 14.13 2.25 0.53
C VAL A 15 12.97 2.81 -0.27
N GLY A 16 12.20 3.69 0.35
CA GLY A 16 11.03 4.32 -0.21
C GLY A 16 9.72 3.72 0.27
N ALA A 17 8.85 4.53 0.89
CA ALA A 17 7.57 4.14 1.46
C ALA A 17 6.37 4.44 0.56
N GLY A 18 6.53 4.38 -0.76
CA GLY A 18 5.44 4.37 -1.74
C GLY A 18 4.71 3.03 -1.73
N HIS A 19 3.77 2.82 -2.67
CA HIS A 19 2.96 1.60 -2.72
C HIS A 19 3.80 0.32 -2.74
N ALA A 20 4.83 0.26 -3.59
CA ALA A 20 5.68 -0.92 -3.71
C ALA A 20 6.49 -1.18 -2.42
N GLY A 21 7.06 -0.13 -1.82
CA GLY A 21 7.85 -0.26 -0.60
C GLY A 21 7.02 -0.68 0.60
N VAL A 22 5.83 -0.12 0.76
CA VAL A 22 4.89 -0.50 1.82
C VAL A 22 4.48 -1.97 1.72
N GLU A 23 4.12 -2.44 0.53
CA GLU A 23 3.75 -3.84 0.32
C GLU A 23 4.93 -4.79 0.50
N ALA A 24 6.12 -4.42 0.03
CA ALA A 24 7.34 -5.21 0.23
C ALA A 24 7.69 -5.31 1.72
N ALA A 25 7.59 -4.21 2.47
CA ALA A 25 7.86 -4.19 3.90
C ALA A 25 6.87 -5.07 4.67
N ALA A 26 5.57 -4.94 4.38
CA ALA A 26 4.55 -5.77 5.00
C ALA A 26 4.72 -7.26 4.67
N ALA A 27 5.02 -7.60 3.42
CA ALA A 27 5.26 -8.99 3.02
C ALA A 27 6.49 -9.57 3.72
N SER A 28 7.59 -8.83 3.78
CA SER A 28 8.82 -9.24 4.45
C SER A 28 8.60 -9.47 5.95
N SER A 29 7.93 -8.53 6.62
CA SER A 29 7.59 -8.65 8.04
C SER A 29 6.72 -9.88 8.32
N ARG A 30 5.68 -10.13 7.50
CA ARG A 30 4.83 -11.32 7.65
C ARG A 30 5.56 -12.64 7.44
N LEU A 31 6.64 -12.65 6.67
CA LEU A 31 7.54 -13.80 6.54
C LEU A 31 8.50 -13.95 7.73
N GLY A 32 8.40 -13.09 8.73
CA GLY A 32 9.20 -13.15 9.95
C GLY A 32 10.60 -12.53 9.83
N MET A 33 10.84 -11.76 8.77
CA MET A 33 12.12 -11.09 8.57
C MET A 33 12.18 -9.79 9.40
N LYS A 34 13.33 -9.50 10.01
CA LYS A 34 13.58 -8.20 10.59
C LYS A 34 13.68 -7.17 9.47
N THR A 35 12.63 -6.37 9.34
CA THR A 35 12.43 -5.48 8.18
C THR A 35 12.57 -4.03 8.58
N GLY A 36 13.41 -3.29 7.86
CA GLY A 36 13.53 -1.84 7.96
C GLY A 36 12.92 -1.15 6.74
N LEU A 37 12.19 -0.04 6.96
CA LEU A 37 11.61 0.79 5.92
C LEU A 37 12.14 2.23 6.02
N ILE A 38 12.91 2.64 5.03
CA ILE A 38 13.49 3.98 4.97
C ILE A 38 12.60 4.91 4.15
N THR A 39 12.24 6.05 4.73
CA THR A 39 11.50 7.11 4.05
C THR A 39 12.01 8.48 4.51
N PHE A 40 11.72 9.55 3.76
CA PHE A 40 12.10 10.90 4.16
C PHE A 40 11.34 11.39 5.39
N ALA A 41 10.06 11.02 5.51
CA ALA A 41 9.25 11.35 6.66
C ALA A 41 8.15 10.29 6.85
N GLU A 42 7.75 10.05 8.09
CA GLU A 42 6.68 9.10 8.42
C GLU A 42 5.36 9.43 7.71
N LYS A 43 5.06 10.72 7.53
CA LYS A 43 3.89 11.18 6.76
C LYS A 43 3.90 10.79 5.28
N ASP A 44 5.03 10.36 4.75
CA ASP A 44 5.16 9.98 3.35
C ASP A 44 4.79 8.49 3.10
N ILE A 45 4.54 7.73 4.17
CA ILE A 45 4.13 6.33 4.08
C ILE A 45 2.80 6.22 3.33
N GLY A 46 2.79 5.44 2.27
CA GLY A 46 1.61 5.23 1.43
C GLY A 46 1.20 6.44 0.57
N THR A 47 2.11 7.38 0.34
CA THR A 47 1.80 8.59 -0.44
C THR A 47 1.23 8.24 -1.82
N LEU A 48 0.08 8.85 -2.14
CA LEU A 48 -0.56 8.78 -3.45
C LEU A 48 0.04 9.83 -4.36
N SER A 49 1.04 9.46 -5.16
CA SER A 49 1.77 10.36 -6.05
C SER A 49 0.99 10.76 -7.30
N CYS A 50 -0.05 10.02 -7.64
CA CYS A 50 -0.92 10.29 -8.78
C CYS A 50 -2.37 10.52 -8.34
N ASN A 51 -3.36 10.26 -9.21
CA ASN A 51 -4.78 10.42 -8.87
C ASN A 51 -5.14 9.60 -7.63
N PRO A 52 -5.94 10.16 -6.69
CA PRO A 52 -6.37 9.45 -5.50
C PRO A 52 -7.48 8.44 -5.84
N ALA A 53 -7.12 7.44 -6.65
CA ALA A 53 -8.02 6.37 -7.06
C ALA A 53 -7.26 5.06 -7.14
N MET A 54 -7.92 3.99 -6.69
CA MET A 54 -7.42 2.63 -6.71
C MET A 54 -8.29 1.77 -7.62
N GLY A 55 -7.66 1.02 -8.50
CA GLY A 55 -8.35 0.13 -9.43
C GLY A 55 -8.24 0.56 -10.89
N GLY A 56 -9.14 0.03 -11.72
CA GLY A 56 -9.11 0.19 -13.17
C GLY A 56 -8.23 -0.85 -13.86
N LEU A 57 -7.95 -0.63 -15.15
CA LEU A 57 -7.10 -1.52 -15.94
C LEU A 57 -5.64 -1.39 -15.51
N GLY A 58 -4.92 -2.49 -15.44
CA GLY A 58 -3.54 -2.56 -14.99
C GLY A 58 -3.42 -2.48 -13.46
N LYS A 59 -3.55 -1.28 -12.88
CA LYS A 59 -3.46 -1.09 -11.43
C LYS A 59 -4.43 -1.96 -10.64
N GLY A 60 -5.67 -2.09 -11.12
CA GLY A 60 -6.68 -2.93 -10.46
C GLY A 60 -6.33 -4.42 -10.47
N HIS A 61 -5.71 -4.91 -11.53
CA HIS A 61 -5.25 -6.30 -11.61
C HIS A 61 -4.15 -6.57 -10.58
N LEU A 62 -3.15 -5.70 -10.51
CA LEU A 62 -2.06 -5.81 -9.54
C LEU A 62 -2.57 -5.72 -8.09
N ILE A 63 -3.51 -4.81 -7.80
CA ILE A 63 -4.09 -4.69 -6.45
C ILE A 63 -4.79 -5.98 -6.04
N ARG A 64 -5.53 -6.63 -6.95
CA ARG A 64 -6.20 -7.92 -6.66
C ARG A 64 -5.20 -9.04 -6.36
N GLU A 65 -4.11 -9.12 -7.12
CA GLU A 65 -3.06 -10.11 -6.88
C GLU A 65 -2.39 -9.88 -5.52
N ILE A 66 -2.07 -8.63 -5.20
CA ILE A 66 -1.48 -8.24 -3.93
C ILE A 66 -2.45 -8.53 -2.77
N ASP A 67 -3.73 -8.22 -2.93
CA ASP A 67 -4.77 -8.46 -1.92
C ASP A 67 -4.94 -9.96 -1.65
N ALA A 68 -4.94 -10.79 -2.70
CA ALA A 68 -4.97 -12.25 -2.57
C ALA A 68 -3.77 -12.81 -1.78
N LEU A 69 -2.64 -12.12 -1.79
CA LEU A 69 -1.44 -12.43 -1.00
C LEU A 69 -1.43 -11.76 0.39
N GLY A 70 -2.54 -11.14 0.79
CA GLY A 70 -2.69 -10.49 2.09
C GLY A 70 -2.13 -9.07 2.16
N GLY A 71 -1.97 -8.39 1.03
CA GLY A 71 -1.44 -7.03 0.96
C GLY A 71 -2.31 -5.97 1.64
N LEU A 72 -1.76 -4.78 1.77
CA LEU A 72 -2.35 -3.68 2.54
C LEU A 72 -3.11 -2.67 1.68
N ILE A 73 -2.75 -2.51 0.39
CA ILE A 73 -3.33 -1.50 -0.50
C ILE A 73 -4.85 -1.66 -0.64
N GLY A 74 -5.33 -2.90 -0.82
CA GLY A 74 -6.76 -3.21 -0.90
C GLY A 74 -7.48 -2.77 0.37
N LYS A 75 -6.99 -3.18 1.52
CA LYS A 75 -7.55 -2.85 2.84
C LYS A 75 -7.57 -1.34 3.10
N ALA A 76 -6.45 -0.65 2.86
CA ALA A 76 -6.38 0.80 3.01
C ALA A 76 -7.34 1.53 2.06
N SER A 77 -7.52 1.01 0.84
CA SER A 77 -8.45 1.56 -0.15
C SER A 77 -9.90 1.42 0.27
N ASP A 78 -10.29 0.27 0.80
CA ASP A 78 -11.66 0.04 1.29
C ASP A 78 -11.98 0.92 2.49
N MET A 79 -11.01 1.12 3.39
CA MET A 79 -11.15 2.00 4.57
C MET A 79 -11.23 3.49 4.21
N SER A 80 -10.81 3.87 3.01
CA SER A 80 -10.64 5.29 2.60
C SER A 80 -11.42 5.62 1.33
N GLY A 81 -12.24 4.71 0.83
CA GLY A 81 -13.02 4.87 -0.39
C GLY A 81 -14.16 5.87 -0.20
N ILE A 82 -14.24 6.87 -1.10
CA ILE A 82 -15.33 7.85 -1.14
C ILE A 82 -16.41 7.39 -2.12
N GLN A 83 -16.00 6.81 -3.25
CA GLN A 83 -16.89 6.38 -4.30
C GLN A 83 -16.32 5.13 -4.99
N PHE A 84 -17.21 4.15 -5.22
CA PHE A 84 -16.87 2.90 -5.90
C PHE A 84 -17.62 2.83 -7.23
N ARG A 85 -16.92 2.48 -8.30
CA ARG A 85 -17.48 2.29 -9.64
C ARG A 85 -16.87 1.07 -10.32
N VAL A 86 -17.63 0.44 -11.18
CA VAL A 86 -17.09 -0.49 -12.16
C VAL A 86 -16.91 0.25 -13.48
N LEU A 87 -15.69 0.32 -13.96
CA LEU A 87 -15.35 0.92 -15.25
C LEU A 87 -15.75 -0.02 -16.38
N ASN A 88 -16.05 0.55 -17.53
CA ASN A 88 -16.33 -0.18 -18.78
C ASN A 88 -17.47 -1.20 -18.68
N LYS A 89 -18.52 -0.92 -17.90
CA LYS A 89 -19.68 -1.82 -17.72
C LYS A 89 -20.33 -2.28 -19.05
N THR A 90 -20.23 -1.45 -20.10
CA THR A 90 -20.80 -1.75 -21.43
C THR A 90 -19.83 -2.48 -22.35
N ARG A 91 -18.64 -2.83 -21.86
CA ARG A 91 -17.60 -3.55 -22.60
C ARG A 91 -17.52 -4.99 -22.14
N GLY A 92 -16.72 -5.80 -22.83
CA GLY A 92 -16.47 -7.19 -22.44
C GLY A 92 -15.86 -7.28 -21.03
N GLU A 93 -16.12 -8.41 -20.35
CA GLU A 93 -15.72 -8.62 -18.95
C GLU A 93 -14.22 -8.43 -18.69
N ALA A 94 -13.38 -8.76 -19.66
CA ALA A 94 -11.92 -8.61 -19.54
C ALA A 94 -11.43 -7.18 -19.31
N VAL A 95 -12.23 -6.17 -19.69
CA VAL A 95 -11.91 -4.75 -19.50
C VAL A 95 -12.77 -4.08 -18.43
N GLN A 96 -13.67 -4.81 -17.79
CA GLN A 96 -14.40 -4.33 -16.63
C GLN A 96 -13.52 -4.38 -15.39
N GLY A 97 -13.43 -3.29 -14.66
CA GLY A 97 -12.62 -3.22 -13.47
C GLY A 97 -13.21 -2.32 -12.40
N PRO A 98 -13.25 -2.77 -11.14
CA PRO A 98 -13.61 -1.90 -10.05
C PRO A 98 -12.59 -0.78 -9.90
N ARG A 99 -13.08 0.41 -9.56
CA ARG A 99 -12.27 1.57 -9.22
C ARG A 99 -12.88 2.28 -8.04
N ALA A 100 -12.05 2.53 -7.03
CA ALA A 100 -12.40 3.33 -5.87
C ALA A 100 -11.77 4.72 -6.00
N GLN A 101 -12.57 5.76 -5.82
CA GLN A 101 -12.07 7.10 -5.54
C GLN A 101 -11.72 7.15 -4.06
N ILE A 102 -10.53 7.64 -3.73
CA ILE A 102 -9.94 7.54 -2.39
C ILE A 102 -9.83 8.95 -1.78
N ASP A 103 -10.15 9.08 -0.50
CA ASP A 103 -9.71 10.21 0.29
C ASP A 103 -8.21 10.05 0.58
N ARG A 104 -7.41 10.96 0.06
CA ARG A 104 -5.95 10.89 0.13
C ARG A 104 -5.42 10.92 1.56
N PHE A 105 -5.99 11.77 2.40
CA PHE A 105 -5.54 11.93 3.78
C PHE A 105 -5.94 10.73 4.64
N GLN A 106 -7.17 10.25 4.47
CA GLN A 106 -7.61 9.03 5.16
C GLN A 106 -6.82 7.81 4.71
N TYR A 107 -6.50 7.69 3.42
CA TYR A 107 -5.70 6.58 2.91
C TYR A 107 -4.31 6.55 3.55
N MET A 108 -3.61 7.68 3.59
CA MET A 108 -2.29 7.77 4.21
C MET A 108 -2.35 7.46 5.71
N ALA A 109 -3.34 7.99 6.42
CA ALA A 109 -3.55 7.71 7.83
C ALA A 109 -3.87 6.22 8.10
N ASN A 110 -4.71 5.60 7.28
CA ASN A 110 -5.05 4.18 7.40
C ASN A 110 -3.87 3.29 7.02
N MET A 111 -3.10 3.65 5.98
CA MET A 111 -1.88 2.93 5.61
C MET A 111 -0.85 2.99 6.74
N GLY A 112 -0.63 4.16 7.33
CA GLY A 112 0.25 4.29 8.49
C GLY A 112 -0.17 3.38 9.66
N LYS A 113 -1.47 3.31 9.98
CA LYS A 113 -1.97 2.39 11.01
C LYS A 113 -1.73 0.92 10.65
N LEU A 114 -1.94 0.54 9.39
CA LEU A 114 -1.73 -0.83 8.94
C LEU A 114 -0.25 -1.22 9.02
N ILE A 115 0.65 -0.34 8.60
CA ILE A 115 2.11 -0.54 8.68
C ILE A 115 2.58 -0.62 10.14
N ASN A 116 2.04 0.22 11.02
CA ASN A 116 2.40 0.19 12.44
C ASN A 116 1.96 -1.09 13.16
N ASN A 117 1.00 -1.83 12.61
CA ASN A 117 0.61 -3.15 13.10
C ASN A 117 1.53 -4.28 12.60
N GLU A 118 2.35 -4.01 11.59
CA GLU A 118 3.39 -4.93 11.12
C GLU A 118 4.67 -4.70 11.95
N ASN A 119 5.48 -5.73 12.10
CA ASN A 119 6.75 -5.63 12.84
C ASN A 119 7.84 -5.02 11.93
N ILE A 120 7.73 -3.74 11.64
CA ILE A 120 8.62 -2.97 10.74
C ILE A 120 9.26 -1.83 11.52
N GLU A 121 10.57 -1.66 11.39
CA GLU A 121 11.33 -0.55 11.95
C GLU A 121 11.58 0.56 10.92
#